data_dcf3920f2235c830a715173bc4e3dcc2
#
_entry.id   dcf3920f2235c830a715173bc4e3dcc2
#
_cell.length_a   1.000
_cell.length_b   1.000
_cell.length_c   1.000
_cell.angle_alpha   90.00
_cell.angle_beta   90.00
_cell.angle_gamma   90.00
#
_symmetry.space_group_name_H-M   'P 1'
#
loop_
_entity.id
_entity.type
_entity.pdbx_description
1 polymer ?
#
loop_
_entity_poly.entity_id
_entity_poly.type
_entity_poly.pdbx_seq_one_letter_code
_entity_poly.pdbx_strand_id
1 'polypeptide(L)'
;MLMRATWFVLVSLVGLLLATHHNEAAGLTPQANDARDVKAGTGSPDVAKGRLMNLDAKPEAIAFDPEKTALIVVDMQNDFGSKGGMFDRAGIDISGIQKAVGPTARVLAAARKAGVKIIYLKMGYKPDLSDLGPPNSVNRVRHLRLGVGEKVKAPDGKESRILIRDTWNTDIVPELAPQAGDDVIYKTRFSGFFETDLDARLKKLGVTHLIITGATTSICVESTVRDAMFRDYLCILLADCMSEPIGKGLSRSNHDASLLSVEVLLGWVSDSERFLKAVQP
;
A
#
# COMPACT_ATOMS: atom_id res chain seq x y z
N MET A 1 -11.26 -3.24 58.12
CA MET A 1 -12.68 -3.50 57.81
C MET A 1 -12.77 -3.82 56.32
N LEU A 2 -12.89 -5.13 56.01
CA LEU A 2 -12.89 -5.70 54.66
C LEU A 2 -14.21 -5.39 53.95
N MET A 3 -14.15 -5.06 52.68
CA MET A 3 -15.23 -5.41 51.73
C MET A 3 -14.63 -5.87 50.40
N ARG A 4 -14.72 -7.19 50.19
CA ARG A 4 -14.49 -7.85 48.91
C ARG A 4 -15.75 -7.71 48.06
N ALA A 5 -15.63 -7.24 46.82
CA ALA A 5 -16.69 -7.36 45.82
C ALA A 5 -16.30 -8.41 44.80
N THR A 6 -17.04 -9.50 44.80
CA THR A 6 -16.97 -10.64 43.90
C THR A 6 -17.78 -10.32 42.65
N TRP A 7 -17.17 -10.43 41.45
CA TRP A 7 -17.92 -10.34 40.18
C TRP A 7 -18.14 -11.74 39.66
N PHE A 8 -19.42 -12.07 39.47
CA PHE A 8 -19.92 -13.31 38.91
C PHE A 8 -19.75 -13.28 37.37
N VAL A 9 -19.17 -14.36 36.85
CA VAL A 9 -19.14 -14.67 35.40
C VAL A 9 -20.47 -15.36 35.06
N LEU A 10 -21.26 -14.77 34.19
CA LEU A 10 -22.43 -15.39 33.60
C LEU A 10 -22.05 -15.96 32.24
N VAL A 11 -21.93 -17.28 32.18
CA VAL A 11 -21.81 -18.04 30.92
C VAL A 11 -23.23 -18.43 30.51
N SER A 12 -23.73 -17.86 29.42
CA SER A 12 -24.98 -18.26 28.79
C SER A 12 -24.72 -19.28 27.68
N LEU A 13 -25.13 -20.52 27.92
CA LEU A 13 -25.31 -21.55 26.91
C LEU A 13 -26.43 -21.15 25.96
N VAL A 14 -26.17 -21.08 24.66
CA VAL A 14 -27.20 -21.06 23.61
C VAL A 14 -27.23 -22.44 22.99
N GLY A 15 -28.33 -23.13 23.27
CA GLY A 15 -28.59 -24.49 22.77
C GLY A 15 -28.91 -24.51 21.28
N LEU A 16 -28.40 -25.56 20.67
CA LEU A 16 -28.59 -25.96 19.30
C LEU A 16 -30.01 -26.53 19.12
N LEU A 17 -30.90 -25.85 18.41
CA LEU A 17 -32.17 -26.39 17.91
C LEU A 17 -32.04 -26.69 16.42
N LEU A 18 -31.85 -27.96 16.09
CA LEU A 18 -32.02 -28.51 14.75
C LEU A 18 -33.53 -28.63 14.45
N ALA A 19 -34.05 -27.78 13.58
CA ALA A 19 -35.37 -27.95 12.97
C ALA A 19 -35.17 -28.49 11.55
N THR A 20 -35.54 -29.75 11.37
CA THR A 20 -35.66 -30.40 10.05
C THR A 20 -36.91 -29.90 9.36
N HIS A 21 -36.77 -29.09 8.32
CA HIS A 21 -37.86 -28.86 7.36
C HIS A 21 -37.57 -29.62 6.08
N HIS A 22 -38.38 -30.64 5.82
CA HIS A 22 -38.54 -31.23 4.50
C HIS A 22 -39.23 -30.19 3.63
N ASN A 23 -38.65 -29.81 2.52
CA ASN A 23 -39.33 -29.07 1.48
C ASN A 23 -39.19 -29.82 0.16
N GLU A 24 -40.37 -30.17 -0.38
CA GLU A 24 -40.54 -30.89 -1.65
C GLU A 24 -39.95 -30.04 -2.81
N ALA A 25 -39.09 -30.67 -3.58
CA ALA A 25 -38.54 -30.08 -4.80
C ALA A 25 -39.59 -30.21 -5.93
N ALA A 26 -40.19 -29.11 -6.29
CA ALA A 26 -40.96 -29.01 -7.56
C ALA A 26 -39.97 -28.98 -8.72
N GLY A 27 -40.10 -29.98 -9.63
CA GLY A 27 -39.27 -30.15 -10.78
C GLY A 27 -39.33 -28.98 -11.76
N LEU A 28 -38.16 -28.43 -12.04
CA LEU A 28 -37.91 -27.59 -13.22
C LEU A 28 -36.97 -28.34 -14.15
N THR A 29 -37.53 -28.81 -15.25
CA THR A 29 -36.75 -29.38 -16.37
C THR A 29 -35.90 -28.30 -17.02
N PRO A 30 -34.61 -28.57 -17.34
CA PRO A 30 -33.82 -27.63 -18.12
C PRO A 30 -34.29 -27.64 -19.59
N GLN A 31 -34.69 -26.48 -20.08
CA GLN A 31 -34.86 -26.27 -21.52
C GLN A 31 -33.45 -26.30 -22.17
N ALA A 32 -33.29 -27.16 -23.15
CA ALA A 32 -32.15 -27.21 -24.05
C ALA A 32 -32.11 -25.92 -24.86
N ASN A 33 -31.14 -25.08 -24.63
CA ASN A 33 -30.84 -23.96 -25.53
C ASN A 33 -29.94 -24.43 -26.67
N ASP A 34 -30.46 -24.21 -27.86
CA ASP A 34 -29.86 -24.40 -29.16
C ASP A 34 -28.40 -23.92 -29.23
N ALA A 35 -27.49 -24.84 -29.47
CA ALA A 35 -26.10 -24.52 -29.77
C ALA A 35 -26.05 -23.98 -31.22
N ARG A 36 -26.01 -22.65 -31.37
CA ARG A 36 -25.63 -22.07 -32.67
C ARG A 36 -24.12 -22.17 -32.83
N ASP A 37 -23.70 -22.92 -33.82
CA ASP A 37 -22.35 -22.99 -34.33
C ASP A 37 -21.78 -21.58 -34.57
N VAL A 38 -20.91 -21.11 -33.68
CA VAL A 38 -20.05 -19.98 -33.96
C VAL A 38 -18.77 -20.53 -34.57
N LYS A 39 -18.64 -20.42 -35.87
CA LYS A 39 -17.38 -20.68 -36.58
C LYS A 39 -16.25 -19.93 -35.90
N ALA A 40 -15.26 -20.68 -35.40
CA ALA A 40 -14.00 -20.16 -34.94
C ALA A 40 -13.30 -19.42 -36.08
N GLY A 41 -13.31 -18.09 -36.04
CA GLY A 41 -12.45 -17.25 -36.86
C GLY A 41 -11.00 -17.45 -36.41
N THR A 42 -10.21 -18.16 -37.20
CA THR A 42 -8.75 -18.25 -37.06
C THR A 42 -8.15 -16.90 -37.46
N GLY A 43 -7.90 -16.09 -36.45
CA GLY A 43 -7.25 -14.79 -36.59
C GLY A 43 -6.86 -14.35 -35.19
N SER A 44 -5.89 -15.03 -34.57
CA SER A 44 -5.21 -14.51 -33.38
C SER A 44 -4.35 -13.34 -33.82
N PRO A 45 -4.58 -12.10 -33.35
CA PRO A 45 -3.55 -11.08 -33.52
C PRO A 45 -2.34 -11.57 -32.70
N ASP A 46 -1.17 -11.57 -33.30
CA ASP A 46 0.11 -11.73 -32.61
C ASP A 46 0.21 -10.62 -31.55
N VAL A 47 -0.34 -10.89 -30.37
CA VAL A 47 -0.04 -10.13 -29.17
C VAL A 47 1.40 -10.51 -28.86
N ALA A 48 2.33 -9.61 -29.15
CA ALA A 48 3.71 -9.73 -28.69
C ALA A 48 3.67 -10.27 -27.27
N LYS A 49 4.18 -11.50 -27.07
CA LYS A 49 4.19 -12.13 -25.73
C LYS A 49 5.09 -11.25 -24.86
N GLY A 50 4.49 -10.39 -24.03
CA GLY A 50 5.20 -9.64 -23.02
C GLY A 50 6.07 -10.62 -22.22
N ARG A 51 7.27 -10.19 -21.84
CA ARG A 51 8.22 -11.00 -21.06
C ARG A 51 7.65 -11.18 -19.65
N LEU A 52 6.95 -12.30 -19.41
CA LEU A 52 6.47 -12.63 -18.08
C LEU A 52 7.65 -12.97 -17.15
N MET A 53 7.65 -12.37 -15.99
CA MET A 53 8.57 -12.63 -14.89
C MET A 53 7.83 -13.35 -13.76
N ASN A 54 8.48 -14.35 -13.15
CA ASN A 54 7.93 -15.08 -12.02
C ASN A 54 8.60 -14.62 -10.73
N LEU A 55 7.80 -14.15 -9.78
CA LEU A 55 8.24 -13.72 -8.47
C LEU A 55 7.83 -14.76 -7.43
N ASP A 56 8.81 -15.27 -6.69
CA ASP A 56 8.58 -16.07 -5.49
C ASP A 56 7.96 -15.18 -4.41
N ALA A 57 6.75 -15.51 -4.01
CA ALA A 57 5.94 -14.72 -3.08
C ALA A 57 5.02 -15.64 -2.28
N LYS A 58 4.37 -15.10 -1.29
CA LYS A 58 3.31 -15.75 -0.52
C LYS A 58 1.95 -15.14 -0.85
N PRO A 59 0.88 -15.94 -0.90
CA PRO A 59 0.81 -17.39 -0.56
C PRO A 59 1.40 -18.32 -1.63
N GLU A 60 1.56 -17.88 -2.88
CA GLU A 60 2.15 -18.60 -4.01
C GLU A 60 2.95 -17.65 -4.92
N ALA A 61 3.78 -18.20 -5.80
CA ALA A 61 4.51 -17.42 -6.79
C ALA A 61 3.53 -16.71 -7.75
N ILE A 62 3.87 -15.48 -8.14
CA ILE A 62 3.06 -14.67 -9.04
C ILE A 62 3.84 -14.30 -10.31
N ALA A 63 3.20 -14.45 -11.47
CA ALA A 63 3.73 -13.98 -12.73
C ALA A 63 3.26 -12.56 -13.02
N PHE A 64 4.15 -11.68 -13.47
CA PHE A 64 3.82 -10.32 -13.86
C PHE A 64 4.56 -9.90 -15.13
N ASP A 65 3.95 -8.98 -15.88
CA ASP A 65 4.55 -8.33 -17.05
C ASP A 65 5.11 -6.97 -16.61
N PRO A 66 6.42 -6.71 -16.72
CA PRO A 66 7.02 -5.43 -16.32
C PRO A 66 6.38 -4.22 -17.00
N GLU A 67 5.97 -4.36 -18.27
CA GLU A 67 5.33 -3.27 -19.03
C GLU A 67 3.93 -2.92 -18.50
N LYS A 68 3.28 -3.89 -17.83
CA LYS A 68 1.96 -3.75 -17.18
C LYS A 68 2.04 -3.67 -15.66
N THR A 69 3.20 -3.29 -15.16
CA THR A 69 3.48 -3.20 -13.72
C THR A 69 3.96 -1.81 -13.36
N ALA A 70 3.48 -1.30 -12.22
CA ALA A 70 4.02 -0.10 -11.61
C ALA A 70 4.63 -0.41 -10.22
N LEU A 71 5.78 0.18 -9.93
CA LEU A 71 6.34 0.23 -8.58
C LEU A 71 5.89 1.51 -7.91
N ILE A 72 5.13 1.36 -6.83
CA ILE A 72 4.61 2.46 -6.01
C ILE A 72 5.51 2.64 -4.81
N VAL A 73 6.12 3.81 -4.67
CA VAL A 73 6.93 4.21 -3.51
C VAL A 73 6.10 5.12 -2.64
N VAL A 74 5.64 4.62 -1.48
CA VAL A 74 4.72 5.33 -0.60
C VAL A 74 5.50 6.09 0.46
N ASP A 75 5.36 7.42 0.48
CA ASP A 75 5.77 8.32 1.57
C ASP A 75 7.22 8.15 2.09
N MET A 76 8.17 7.78 1.23
CA MET A 76 9.59 7.70 1.60
C MET A 76 10.22 9.10 1.63
N GLN A 77 9.63 9.98 2.46
CA GLN A 77 9.91 11.41 2.58
C GLN A 77 10.77 11.72 3.81
N ASN A 78 11.39 12.90 3.82
CA ASN A 78 12.19 13.36 4.96
C ASN A 78 11.39 13.44 6.25
N ASP A 79 10.11 13.83 6.20
CA ASP A 79 9.24 13.88 7.39
C ASP A 79 9.05 12.51 8.06
N PHE A 80 9.18 11.42 7.32
CA PHE A 80 8.98 10.07 7.85
C PHE A 80 10.29 9.32 8.11
N GLY A 81 11.35 9.57 7.30
CA GLY A 81 12.57 8.77 7.34
C GLY A 81 13.85 9.52 7.74
N SER A 82 13.82 10.85 7.86
CA SER A 82 15.04 11.64 8.11
C SER A 82 15.08 12.27 9.50
N LYS A 83 16.28 12.43 10.05
CA LYS A 83 16.50 13.23 11.24
C LYS A 83 16.06 14.68 11.00
N GLY A 84 15.35 15.25 11.98
CA GLY A 84 14.75 16.58 11.86
C GLY A 84 13.41 16.62 11.12
N GLY A 85 12.94 15.51 10.55
CA GLY A 85 11.60 15.37 10.00
C GLY A 85 10.52 15.21 11.08
N MET A 86 9.26 15.15 10.65
CA MET A 86 8.09 15.11 11.54
C MET A 86 8.15 13.97 12.56
N PHE A 87 8.45 12.75 12.12
CA PHE A 87 8.49 11.58 13.00
C PHE A 87 9.62 11.68 14.03
N ASP A 88 10.83 12.04 13.59
CA ASP A 88 11.97 12.23 14.49
C ASP A 88 11.67 13.30 15.54
N ARG A 89 11.09 14.43 15.15
CA ARG A 89 10.67 15.53 16.07
C ARG A 89 9.60 15.10 17.05
N ALA A 90 8.70 14.22 16.63
CA ALA A 90 7.66 13.65 17.49
C ALA A 90 8.18 12.51 18.39
N GLY A 91 9.47 12.17 18.34
CA GLY A 91 10.05 11.06 19.10
C GLY A 91 9.66 9.67 18.59
N ILE A 92 9.14 9.59 17.37
CA ILE A 92 8.79 8.32 16.72
C ILE A 92 10.05 7.70 16.13
N ASP A 93 10.26 6.42 16.40
CA ASP A 93 11.44 5.69 15.90
C ASP A 93 11.42 5.50 14.38
N ILE A 94 12.31 6.20 13.70
CA ILE A 94 12.47 6.16 12.24
C ILE A 94 13.45 5.08 11.76
N SER A 95 14.11 4.34 12.65
CA SER A 95 15.18 3.40 12.30
C SER A 95 14.74 2.30 11.34
N GLY A 96 13.49 1.84 11.46
CA GLY A 96 12.92 0.86 10.54
C GLY A 96 12.74 1.42 9.13
N ILE A 97 12.25 2.65 9.00
CA ILE A 97 12.09 3.32 7.70
C ILE A 97 13.45 3.54 7.06
N GLN A 98 14.46 3.97 7.83
CA GLN A 98 15.83 4.12 7.35
C GLN A 98 16.43 2.80 6.84
N LYS A 99 16.15 1.67 7.52
CA LYS A 99 16.58 0.34 7.06
C LYS A 99 15.95 -0.06 5.73
N ALA A 100 14.72 0.35 5.45
CA ALA A 100 14.03 0.05 4.20
C ALA A 100 14.58 0.84 2.99
N VAL A 101 15.33 1.92 3.20
CA VAL A 101 15.87 2.77 2.12
C VAL A 101 16.81 1.99 1.19
N GLY A 102 17.78 1.27 1.73
CA GLY A 102 18.77 0.53 0.93
C GLY A 102 18.12 -0.55 0.03
N PRO A 103 17.31 -1.47 0.55
CA PRO A 103 16.54 -2.42 -0.26
C PRO A 103 15.69 -1.73 -1.34
N THR A 104 14.96 -0.67 -0.99
CA THR A 104 14.13 0.09 -1.94
C THR A 104 14.96 0.71 -3.06
N ALA A 105 16.13 1.25 -2.77
CA ALA A 105 17.02 1.81 -3.80
C ALA A 105 17.46 0.75 -4.82
N ARG A 106 17.82 -0.45 -4.37
CA ARG A 106 18.15 -1.57 -5.26
C ARG A 106 16.97 -2.00 -6.12
N VAL A 107 15.78 -2.08 -5.52
CA VAL A 107 14.54 -2.42 -6.22
C VAL A 107 14.22 -1.37 -7.28
N LEU A 108 14.31 -0.07 -6.98
CA LEU A 108 14.09 1.02 -7.93
C LEU A 108 15.03 0.92 -9.15
N ALA A 109 16.31 0.69 -8.91
CA ALA A 109 17.29 0.55 -9.99
C ALA A 109 16.97 -0.65 -10.91
N ALA A 110 16.61 -1.79 -10.32
CA ALA A 110 16.25 -2.99 -11.06
C ALA A 110 14.90 -2.85 -11.81
N ALA A 111 13.90 -2.23 -11.18
CA ALA A 111 12.60 -1.98 -11.76
C ALA A 111 12.69 -1.07 -13.00
N ARG A 112 13.46 0.04 -12.91
CA ARG A 112 13.71 0.92 -14.06
C ARG A 112 14.37 0.16 -15.22
N LYS A 113 15.40 -0.65 -14.91
CA LYS A 113 16.09 -1.47 -15.93
C LYS A 113 15.16 -2.49 -16.57
N ALA A 114 14.19 -3.01 -15.83
CA ALA A 114 13.20 -3.97 -16.30
C ALA A 114 12.04 -3.32 -17.10
N GLY A 115 11.93 -1.98 -17.11
CA GLY A 115 10.85 -1.26 -17.79
C GLY A 115 9.59 -1.07 -16.94
N VAL A 116 9.65 -1.40 -15.65
CA VAL A 116 8.55 -1.15 -14.69
C VAL A 116 8.37 0.36 -14.48
N LYS A 117 7.13 0.83 -14.49
CA LYS A 117 6.80 2.24 -14.23
C LYS A 117 6.99 2.57 -12.76
N ILE A 118 7.62 3.73 -12.49
CA ILE A 118 7.85 4.20 -11.12
C ILE A 118 6.90 5.34 -10.80
N ILE A 119 6.18 5.23 -9.68
CA ILE A 119 5.27 6.25 -9.18
C ILE A 119 5.54 6.48 -7.70
N TYR A 120 5.83 7.73 -7.35
CA TYR A 120 5.98 8.16 -5.97
C TYR A 120 4.68 8.75 -5.46
N LEU A 121 4.22 8.29 -4.30
CA LEU A 121 3.18 8.92 -3.53
C LEU A 121 3.82 9.75 -2.42
N LYS A 122 3.50 11.04 -2.35
CA LYS A 122 3.99 11.95 -1.32
C LYS A 122 2.82 12.48 -0.50
N MET A 123 2.86 12.28 0.81
CA MET A 123 1.93 12.95 1.72
C MET A 123 2.30 14.43 1.79
N GLY A 124 1.35 15.32 1.53
CA GLY A 124 1.64 16.75 1.60
C GLY A 124 0.42 17.62 1.39
N TYR A 125 0.38 18.72 2.14
CA TYR A 125 -0.73 19.67 2.17
C TYR A 125 -0.34 21.01 1.54
N LYS A 126 -1.35 21.77 1.11
CA LYS A 126 -1.17 23.15 0.66
C LYS A 126 -0.66 24.02 1.81
N PRO A 127 0.06 25.12 1.52
CA PRO A 127 0.59 26.02 2.54
C PRO A 127 -0.46 26.63 3.49
N ASP A 128 -1.70 26.78 3.03
CA ASP A 128 -2.85 27.30 3.77
C ASP A 128 -3.65 26.22 4.53
N LEU A 129 -3.26 24.94 4.40
CA LEU A 129 -3.93 23.79 4.98
C LEU A 129 -5.40 23.62 4.55
N SER A 130 -5.81 24.20 3.41
CA SER A 130 -7.20 24.11 2.91
C SER A 130 -7.62 22.67 2.55
N ASP A 131 -6.65 21.80 2.22
CA ASP A 131 -6.85 20.40 1.86
C ASP A 131 -6.61 19.40 3.01
N LEU A 132 -6.32 19.90 4.24
CA LEU A 132 -6.11 19.05 5.42
C LEU A 132 -7.41 18.41 5.94
N GLY A 133 -8.56 18.88 5.47
CA GLY A 133 -9.89 18.41 5.83
C GLY A 133 -10.64 19.35 6.78
N PRO A 134 -11.93 19.07 7.05
CA PRO A 134 -12.76 19.87 7.94
C PRO A 134 -12.18 19.99 9.35
N PRO A 135 -12.52 21.03 10.13
CA PRO A 135 -11.94 21.31 11.44
C PRO A 135 -11.94 20.12 12.42
N ASN A 136 -13.00 19.32 12.42
CA ASN A 136 -13.18 18.20 13.33
C ASN A 136 -12.85 16.83 12.71
N SER A 137 -12.29 16.79 11.50
CA SER A 137 -11.89 15.51 10.88
C SER A 137 -10.73 14.89 11.63
N VAL A 138 -10.74 13.56 11.74
CA VAL A 138 -9.65 12.80 12.36
C VAL A 138 -8.32 13.12 11.67
N ASN A 139 -8.33 13.21 10.33
CA ASN A 139 -7.14 13.55 9.56
C ASN A 139 -6.55 14.89 10.03
N ARG A 140 -7.36 15.97 10.07
CA ARG A 140 -6.88 17.29 10.50
C ARG A 140 -6.40 17.30 11.95
N VAL A 141 -7.22 16.77 12.86
CA VAL A 141 -6.90 16.79 14.30
C VAL A 141 -5.61 16.02 14.60
N ARG A 142 -5.42 14.85 14.00
CA ARG A 142 -4.22 14.03 14.24
C ARG A 142 -2.97 14.64 13.60
N HIS A 143 -3.05 15.14 12.41
CA HIS A 143 -1.92 15.77 11.72
C HIS A 143 -1.47 17.08 12.40
N LEU A 144 -2.40 17.91 12.85
CA LEU A 144 -2.04 19.13 13.62
C LEU A 144 -1.33 18.79 14.94
N ARG A 145 -1.68 17.68 15.61
CA ARG A 145 -0.96 17.21 16.81
C ARG A 145 0.48 16.78 16.51
N LEU A 146 0.79 16.41 15.28
CA LEU A 146 2.14 16.08 14.79
C LEU A 146 2.86 17.32 14.23
N GLY A 147 2.30 18.52 14.40
CA GLY A 147 2.91 19.76 13.99
C GLY A 147 2.78 20.08 12.49
N VAL A 148 1.85 19.44 11.77
CA VAL A 148 1.67 19.72 10.33
C VAL A 148 1.40 21.20 10.09
N GLY A 149 2.17 21.79 9.17
CA GLY A 149 2.14 23.22 8.84
C GLY A 149 3.11 24.08 9.64
N GLU A 150 3.69 23.58 10.72
CA GLU A 150 4.67 24.32 11.53
C GLU A 150 5.95 24.60 10.72
N LYS A 151 6.52 25.79 10.94
CA LYS A 151 7.82 26.17 10.40
C LYS A 151 8.93 25.50 11.20
N VAL A 152 9.85 24.90 10.49
CA VAL A 152 11.02 24.20 11.05
C VAL A 152 12.27 24.57 10.26
N LYS A 153 13.44 24.20 10.79
CA LYS A 153 14.71 24.27 10.06
C LYS A 153 15.03 22.89 9.46
N ALA A 154 15.30 22.87 8.17
CA ALA A 154 15.91 21.73 7.51
C ALA A 154 17.37 21.56 7.97
N PRO A 155 18.00 20.39 7.74
CA PRO A 155 19.41 20.16 8.14
C PRO A 155 20.42 21.15 7.54
N ASP A 156 20.11 21.74 6.38
CA ASP A 156 20.93 22.79 5.74
C ASP A 156 20.70 24.20 6.33
N GLY A 157 19.85 24.31 7.37
CA GLY A 157 19.50 25.57 8.04
C GLY A 157 18.42 26.40 7.37
N LYS A 158 17.95 26.02 6.19
CA LYS A 158 16.87 26.73 5.49
C LYS A 158 15.52 26.52 6.19
N GLU A 159 14.63 27.46 5.99
CA GLU A 159 13.23 27.33 6.46
C GLU A 159 12.53 26.22 5.67
N SER A 160 11.80 25.38 6.40
CA SER A 160 10.96 24.33 5.86
C SER A 160 9.66 24.24 6.67
N ARG A 161 8.72 23.38 6.26
CA ARG A 161 7.44 23.22 6.95
C ARG A 161 7.00 21.76 6.95
N ILE A 162 6.56 21.29 8.10
CA ILE A 162 6.12 19.90 8.30
C ILE A 162 4.94 19.57 7.36
N LEU A 163 5.08 18.54 6.53
CA LEU A 163 4.13 18.05 5.52
C LEU A 163 3.51 19.14 4.62
N ILE A 164 4.23 20.20 4.34
CA ILE A 164 3.83 21.18 3.35
C ILE A 164 4.54 20.89 2.03
N ARG A 165 3.77 20.85 0.94
CA ARG A 165 4.27 20.56 -0.41
C ARG A 165 5.45 21.46 -0.78
N ASP A 166 6.35 20.89 -1.56
CA ASP A 166 7.50 21.57 -2.14
C ASP A 166 8.45 22.19 -1.10
N THR A 167 8.54 21.56 0.08
CA THR A 167 9.52 21.86 1.12
C THR A 167 10.40 20.65 1.37
N TRP A 168 11.59 20.85 1.97
CA TRP A 168 12.49 19.74 2.36
C TRP A 168 11.76 18.62 3.10
N ASN A 169 10.80 18.96 3.94
CA ASN A 169 10.02 18.01 4.73
C ASN A 169 9.29 16.99 3.85
N THR A 170 8.74 17.43 2.72
CA THR A 170 8.03 16.56 1.78
C THR A 170 8.91 16.00 0.68
N ASP A 171 10.19 16.36 0.60
CA ASP A 171 11.09 15.74 -0.37
C ASP A 171 11.33 14.26 -0.04
N ILE A 172 11.48 13.46 -1.09
CA ILE A 172 11.89 12.06 -0.97
C ILE A 172 13.31 12.03 -0.40
N VAL A 173 13.59 11.06 0.49
CA VAL A 173 14.95 10.87 1.01
C VAL A 173 15.95 10.77 -0.14
N PRO A 174 17.15 11.35 -0.02
CA PRO A 174 18.06 11.55 -1.16
C PRO A 174 18.41 10.28 -1.93
N GLU A 175 18.55 9.16 -1.23
CA GLU A 175 18.92 7.86 -1.81
C GLU A 175 17.83 7.28 -2.72
N LEU A 176 16.59 7.74 -2.58
CA LEU A 176 15.44 7.30 -3.36
C LEU A 176 14.90 8.39 -4.29
N ALA A 177 15.64 9.49 -4.49
CA ALA A 177 15.16 10.63 -5.26
C ALA A 177 14.57 10.22 -6.61
N PRO A 178 13.40 10.78 -7.00
CA PRO A 178 12.80 10.54 -8.31
C PRO A 178 13.75 10.90 -9.44
N GLN A 179 13.70 10.15 -10.53
CA GLN A 179 14.46 10.38 -11.74
C GLN A 179 13.54 10.88 -12.87
N ALA A 180 14.15 11.39 -13.94
CA ALA A 180 13.39 11.79 -15.12
C ALA A 180 12.57 10.60 -15.68
N GLY A 181 11.27 10.81 -15.85
CA GLY A 181 10.32 9.78 -16.29
C GLY A 181 9.58 9.06 -15.16
N ASP A 182 9.95 9.29 -13.90
CA ASP A 182 9.16 8.85 -12.76
C ASP A 182 7.98 9.80 -12.51
N ASP A 183 6.83 9.26 -12.14
CA ASP A 183 5.67 10.05 -11.73
C ASP A 183 5.73 10.38 -10.23
N VAL A 184 5.30 11.59 -9.86
CA VAL A 184 5.16 12.02 -8.47
C VAL A 184 3.76 12.55 -8.24
N ILE A 185 3.05 11.99 -7.25
CA ILE A 185 1.67 12.34 -6.91
C ILE A 185 1.59 12.75 -5.45
N TYR A 186 1.09 13.95 -5.18
CA TYR A 186 0.74 14.35 -3.82
C TYR A 186 -0.62 13.80 -3.42
N LYS A 187 -0.72 13.27 -2.21
CA LYS A 187 -1.96 12.81 -1.58
C LYS A 187 -2.19 13.52 -0.24
N THR A 188 -3.43 13.66 0.15
CA THR A 188 -3.87 14.34 1.38
C THR A 188 -4.54 13.41 2.38
N ARG A 189 -4.61 12.11 2.06
CA ARG A 189 -5.09 11.04 2.92
C ARG A 189 -4.15 9.85 2.81
N PHE A 190 -4.39 8.82 3.60
CA PHE A 190 -3.48 7.68 3.69
C PHE A 190 -3.42 6.88 2.39
N SER A 191 -4.56 6.63 1.76
CA SER A 191 -4.59 5.97 0.46
C SER A 191 -4.07 6.88 -0.67
N GLY A 192 -3.26 6.30 -1.54
CA GLY A 192 -2.80 6.94 -2.79
C GLY A 192 -3.90 7.18 -3.81
N PHE A 193 -5.06 6.55 -3.65
CA PHE A 193 -6.20 6.69 -4.58
C PHE A 193 -7.19 7.78 -4.16
N PHE A 194 -7.15 8.21 -2.89
CA PHE A 194 -8.14 9.19 -2.40
C PHE A 194 -7.91 10.59 -3.00
N GLU A 195 -8.84 11.04 -3.81
CA GLU A 195 -8.81 12.36 -4.46
C GLU A 195 -7.51 12.66 -5.23
N THR A 196 -6.92 11.63 -5.86
CA THR A 196 -5.77 11.73 -6.75
C THR A 196 -6.11 11.20 -8.15
N ASP A 197 -5.22 11.41 -9.10
CA ASP A 197 -5.33 10.86 -10.44
C ASP A 197 -4.61 9.51 -10.63
N LEU A 198 -4.18 8.84 -9.54
CA LEU A 198 -3.43 7.60 -9.59
C LEU A 198 -4.13 6.52 -10.43
N ASP A 199 -5.42 6.27 -10.17
CA ASP A 199 -6.20 5.25 -10.90
C ASP A 199 -6.26 5.54 -12.41
N ALA A 200 -6.51 6.81 -12.76
CA ALA A 200 -6.55 7.23 -14.16
C ALA A 200 -5.19 7.05 -14.86
N ARG A 201 -4.07 7.35 -14.18
CA ARG A 201 -2.72 7.13 -14.71
C ARG A 201 -2.44 5.65 -14.91
N LEU A 202 -2.72 4.82 -13.90
CA LEU A 202 -2.50 3.37 -13.98
C LEU A 202 -3.30 2.75 -15.13
N LYS A 203 -4.57 3.11 -15.27
CA LYS A 203 -5.42 2.64 -16.39
C LYS A 203 -4.91 3.11 -17.75
N LYS A 204 -4.50 4.36 -17.87
CA LYS A 204 -3.90 4.90 -19.12
C LYS A 204 -2.63 4.15 -19.52
N LEU A 205 -1.85 3.69 -18.56
CA LEU A 205 -0.63 2.92 -18.76
C LEU A 205 -0.90 1.41 -18.97
N GLY A 206 -2.15 0.95 -18.84
CA GLY A 206 -2.51 -0.47 -18.92
C GLY A 206 -1.93 -1.31 -17.78
N VAL A 207 -1.65 -0.68 -16.63
CA VAL A 207 -1.10 -1.36 -15.46
C VAL A 207 -2.14 -2.27 -14.82
N THR A 208 -1.71 -3.49 -14.48
CA THR A 208 -2.52 -4.51 -13.80
C THR A 208 -1.90 -4.94 -12.47
N HIS A 209 -0.58 -4.81 -12.33
CA HIS A 209 0.17 -5.22 -11.14
C HIS A 209 0.82 -4.01 -10.47
N LEU A 210 0.74 -3.97 -9.13
CA LEU A 210 1.38 -2.95 -8.32
C LEU A 210 2.39 -3.61 -7.38
N ILE A 211 3.66 -3.30 -7.56
CA ILE A 211 4.70 -3.60 -6.57
C ILE A 211 4.73 -2.42 -5.61
N ILE A 212 4.59 -2.66 -4.31
CA ILE A 212 4.40 -1.59 -3.32
C ILE A 212 5.50 -1.64 -2.28
N THR A 213 6.08 -0.48 -2.02
CA THR A 213 7.12 -0.23 -1.01
C THR A 213 6.80 1.03 -0.21
N GLY A 214 7.48 1.26 0.91
CA GLY A 214 7.42 2.56 1.60
C GLY A 214 6.88 2.53 3.02
N ALA A 215 6.34 3.64 3.48
CA ALA A 215 5.94 3.87 4.88
C ALA A 215 4.55 4.56 4.96
N THR A 216 3.82 4.33 6.06
CA THR A 216 4.01 3.25 7.02
C THR A 216 3.13 2.05 6.65
N THR A 217 3.61 0.85 6.95
CA THR A 217 3.01 -0.39 6.44
C THR A 217 1.52 -0.49 6.75
N SER A 218 1.11 -0.27 8.01
CA SER A 218 -0.27 -0.45 8.46
C SER A 218 -1.19 0.75 8.15
N ILE A 219 -0.65 1.86 7.68
CA ILE A 219 -1.43 3.08 7.43
C ILE A 219 -1.47 3.40 5.93
N CYS A 220 -0.45 4.11 5.41
CA CYS A 220 -0.49 4.59 4.03
C CYS A 220 -0.34 3.45 3.01
N VAL A 221 0.53 2.48 3.29
CA VAL A 221 0.70 1.31 2.41
C VAL A 221 -0.57 0.47 2.40
N GLU A 222 -1.05 -0.01 3.55
CA GLU A 222 -2.24 -0.88 3.61
C GLU A 222 -3.51 -0.17 3.10
N SER A 223 -3.70 1.12 3.40
CA SER A 223 -4.82 1.89 2.84
C SER A 223 -4.78 1.93 1.31
N THR A 224 -3.58 2.11 0.73
CA THR A 224 -3.39 2.11 -0.72
C THR A 224 -3.64 0.72 -1.32
N VAL A 225 -3.16 -0.34 -0.66
CA VAL A 225 -3.38 -1.74 -1.09
C VAL A 225 -4.86 -2.10 -1.10
N ARG A 226 -5.61 -1.75 -0.05
CA ARG A 226 -7.05 -2.00 0.03
C ARG A 226 -7.81 -1.32 -1.10
N ASP A 227 -7.51 -0.04 -1.34
CA ASP A 227 -8.12 0.71 -2.44
C ASP A 227 -7.71 0.19 -3.81
N ALA A 228 -6.47 -0.29 -3.97
CA ALA A 228 -5.99 -0.93 -5.19
C ALA A 228 -6.73 -2.25 -5.45
N MET A 229 -6.84 -3.13 -4.44
CA MET A 229 -7.53 -4.41 -4.54
C MET A 229 -9.01 -4.22 -4.88
N PHE A 230 -9.69 -3.21 -4.31
CA PHE A 230 -11.08 -2.87 -4.66
C PHE A 230 -11.24 -2.36 -6.11
N ARG A 231 -10.15 -2.12 -6.82
CA ARG A 231 -10.08 -1.73 -8.24
C ARG A 231 -9.47 -2.82 -9.12
N ASP A 232 -9.36 -4.04 -8.58
CA ASP A 232 -8.84 -5.24 -9.25
C ASP A 232 -7.35 -5.16 -9.64
N TYR A 233 -6.55 -4.31 -8.99
CA TYR A 233 -5.09 -4.36 -9.12
C TYR A 233 -4.51 -5.51 -8.29
N LEU A 234 -3.55 -6.23 -8.88
CA LEU A 234 -2.79 -7.29 -8.21
C LEU A 234 -1.63 -6.66 -7.43
N CYS A 235 -1.73 -6.63 -6.11
CA CYS A 235 -0.78 -5.95 -5.24
C CYS A 235 0.28 -6.92 -4.70
N ILE A 236 1.56 -6.57 -4.86
CA ILE A 236 2.72 -7.32 -4.38
C ILE A 236 3.52 -6.40 -3.45
N LEU A 237 3.62 -6.75 -2.19
CA LEU A 237 4.35 -5.99 -1.19
C LEU A 237 5.76 -6.55 -1.00
N LEU A 238 6.76 -5.67 -0.95
CA LEU A 238 8.14 -6.06 -0.63
C LEU A 238 8.40 -5.75 0.85
N ALA A 239 8.36 -6.76 1.69
CA ALA A 239 8.33 -6.64 3.14
C ALA A 239 9.52 -5.86 3.73
N ASP A 240 10.72 -6.09 3.23
CA ASP A 240 11.94 -5.43 3.68
C ASP A 240 12.13 -4.00 3.10
N CYS A 241 11.28 -3.62 2.12
CA CYS A 241 11.22 -2.28 1.55
C CYS A 241 10.18 -1.38 2.23
N MET A 242 9.67 -1.77 3.39
CA MET A 242 8.69 -0.99 4.14
C MET A 242 8.89 -1.13 5.65
N SER A 243 8.27 -0.23 6.40
CA SER A 243 8.36 -0.26 7.85
C SER A 243 7.17 0.40 8.52
N GLU A 244 6.98 0.06 9.79
CA GLU A 244 5.90 0.55 10.64
C GLU A 244 6.41 0.81 12.07
N PRO A 245 6.40 2.05 12.54
CA PRO A 245 6.77 2.36 13.92
C PRO A 245 5.66 2.04 14.92
N ILE A 246 4.38 2.01 14.50
CA ILE A 246 3.25 1.72 15.40
C ILE A 246 3.27 0.25 15.79
N GLY A 247 3.13 -0.03 17.10
CA GLY A 247 3.14 -1.39 17.62
C GLY A 247 4.54 -1.98 17.80
N LYS A 248 5.61 -1.21 17.62
CA LYS A 248 6.97 -1.63 17.94
C LYS A 248 7.07 -2.02 19.42
N GLY A 249 7.60 -3.21 19.68
CA GLY A 249 7.72 -3.74 21.05
C GLY A 249 6.49 -4.51 21.57
N LEU A 250 5.42 -4.60 20.79
CA LEU A 250 4.34 -5.54 21.05
C LEU A 250 4.75 -6.96 20.62
N SER A 251 4.06 -7.97 21.15
CA SER A 251 4.30 -9.39 20.80
C SER A 251 4.10 -9.67 19.31
N ARG A 252 3.31 -8.86 18.64
CA ARG A 252 3.11 -8.82 17.18
C ARG A 252 3.13 -7.37 16.73
N SER A 253 3.99 -7.05 15.77
CA SER A 253 4.05 -5.71 15.20
C SER A 253 2.86 -5.45 14.27
N ASN A 254 2.50 -4.18 14.10
CA ASN A 254 1.50 -3.82 13.07
C ASN A 254 2.03 -4.12 11.67
N HIS A 255 3.34 -4.05 11.45
CA HIS A 255 3.97 -4.46 10.19
C HIS A 255 3.62 -5.91 9.84
N ASP A 256 3.91 -6.86 10.76
CA ASP A 256 3.62 -8.27 10.53
C ASP A 256 2.13 -8.56 10.40
N ALA A 257 1.29 -7.84 11.15
CA ALA A 257 -0.16 -7.97 11.08
C ALA A 257 -0.72 -7.54 9.71
N SER A 258 -0.23 -6.41 9.18
CA SER A 258 -0.61 -5.91 7.86
C SER A 258 -0.14 -6.85 6.75
N LEU A 259 1.13 -7.30 6.80
CA LEU A 259 1.64 -8.25 5.81
C LEU A 259 0.82 -9.54 5.77
N LEU A 260 0.45 -10.08 6.94
CA LEU A 260 -0.41 -11.26 6.99
C LEU A 260 -1.80 -11.00 6.40
N SER A 261 -2.40 -9.83 6.65
CA SER A 261 -3.69 -9.47 6.05
C SER A 261 -3.62 -9.40 4.52
N VAL A 262 -2.50 -8.89 4.01
CA VAL A 262 -2.25 -8.84 2.56
C VAL A 262 -2.05 -10.24 1.99
N GLU A 263 -1.17 -11.05 2.59
CA GLU A 263 -0.89 -12.42 2.16
C GLU A 263 -2.16 -13.28 2.07
N VAL A 264 -3.08 -13.12 3.02
CA VAL A 264 -4.28 -13.96 3.12
C VAL A 264 -5.41 -13.51 2.18
N LEU A 265 -5.60 -12.19 1.97
CA LEU A 265 -6.83 -11.68 1.32
C LEU A 265 -6.63 -10.57 0.29
N LEU A 266 -5.52 -9.82 0.33
CA LEU A 266 -5.45 -8.56 -0.41
C LEU A 266 -4.42 -8.57 -1.54
N GLY A 267 -3.53 -9.57 -1.59
CA GLY A 267 -2.46 -9.63 -2.58
C GLY A 267 -1.35 -10.61 -2.20
N TRP A 268 -0.14 -10.27 -2.56
CA TRP A 268 1.06 -11.10 -2.37
C TRP A 268 2.08 -10.38 -1.50
N VAL A 269 2.91 -11.16 -0.80
CA VAL A 269 4.03 -10.66 0.00
C VAL A 269 5.31 -11.35 -0.46
N SER A 270 6.30 -10.57 -0.78
CA SER A 270 7.64 -11.01 -1.18
C SER A 270 8.69 -10.15 -0.47
N ASP A 271 9.91 -10.12 -0.99
CA ASP A 271 10.99 -9.26 -0.54
C ASP A 271 11.84 -8.74 -1.72
N SER A 272 12.76 -7.82 -1.40
CA SER A 272 13.63 -7.20 -2.39
C SER A 272 14.53 -8.21 -3.11
N GLU A 273 15.07 -9.21 -2.41
CA GLU A 273 16.00 -10.18 -2.99
C GLU A 273 15.30 -11.08 -4.01
N ARG A 274 14.09 -11.55 -3.68
CA ARG A 274 13.26 -12.31 -4.63
C ARG A 274 12.85 -11.48 -5.83
N PHE A 275 12.49 -10.21 -5.61
CA PHE A 275 12.18 -9.31 -6.71
C PHE A 275 13.39 -9.08 -7.61
N LEU A 276 14.56 -8.77 -7.03
CA LEU A 276 15.79 -8.59 -7.79
C LEU A 276 16.13 -9.81 -8.64
N LYS A 277 15.95 -11.02 -8.08
CA LYS A 277 16.15 -12.27 -8.80
C LYS A 277 15.15 -12.45 -9.95
N ALA A 278 13.88 -12.12 -9.73
CA ALA A 278 12.82 -12.27 -10.75
C ALA A 278 13.04 -11.36 -11.96
N VAL A 279 13.58 -10.15 -11.77
CA VAL A 279 13.80 -9.18 -12.86
C VAL A 279 15.21 -9.24 -13.48
N GLN A 280 16.05 -10.18 -13.05
CA GLN A 280 17.33 -10.44 -13.73
C GLN A 280 17.09 -11.03 -15.13
N PRO A 281 17.91 -10.63 -16.12
CA PRO A 281 17.77 -11.11 -17.49
C PRO A 281 18.07 -12.61 -17.63
#